data_c0f9750309bd71742729409d72fc7e5a
#
_entry.id   c0f9750309bd71742729409d72fc7e5a
#
_cell.length_a   1.000
_cell.length_b   1.000
_cell.length_c   1.000
_cell.angle_alpha   90.00
_cell.angle_beta   90.00
_cell.angle_gamma   90.00
#
_symmetry.space_group_name_H-M   'P 1'
#
loop_
_entity.id
_entity.type
_entity.pdbx_description
1 polymer ?
#
loop_
_entity_poly.entity_id
_entity_poly.type
_entity_poly.pdbx_seq_one_letter_code
_entity_poly.pdbx_strand_id
1 'polypeptide(L)'
;MTIQYDHGAVDDLGSGVGNQAAILMEHHDDIKHRTDQIAGFFQGQAHNAFYEAQIQMLKGFEGLIETVAQHGQTIHSVNASAHATDASSTNFFL
;
A
#
# COMPACT_ATOMS: atom_id res chain seq x y z
N MET A 1 13.46 32.14 7.79
CA MET A 1 12.54 31.43 6.89
C MET A 1 11.70 30.48 7.72
N THR A 2 10.39 30.65 7.67
CA THR A 2 9.49 29.79 8.45
C THR A 2 9.05 28.63 7.58
N ILE A 3 9.34 27.40 8.02
CA ILE A 3 8.85 26.20 7.35
C ILE A 3 7.47 25.91 7.91
N GLN A 4 6.45 25.98 7.09
CA GLN A 4 5.11 25.61 7.49
C GLN A 4 4.86 24.14 7.12
N TYR A 5 4.35 23.39 8.09
CA TYR A 5 3.91 22.03 7.88
C TYR A 5 2.52 22.04 7.26
N ASP A 6 2.41 21.52 6.05
CA ASP A 6 1.13 21.47 5.34
C ASP A 6 0.43 20.12 5.64
N HIS A 7 -0.47 20.13 6.62
CA HIS A 7 -1.22 18.96 7.05
C HIS A 7 -2.11 18.41 5.94
N GLY A 8 -2.69 19.28 5.11
CA GLY A 8 -3.53 18.85 3.99
C GLY A 8 -2.74 18.09 2.94
N ALA A 9 -1.54 18.59 2.58
CA ALA A 9 -0.68 17.92 1.60
C ALA A 9 -0.17 16.58 2.13
N VAL A 10 0.14 16.46 3.41
CA VAL A 10 0.58 15.20 4.03
C VAL A 10 -0.57 14.19 4.07
N ASP A 11 -1.78 14.60 4.41
CA ASP A 11 -2.97 13.73 4.36
C ASP A 11 -3.26 13.27 2.93
N ASP A 12 -3.13 14.15 1.94
CA ASP A 12 -3.30 13.79 0.53
C ASP A 12 -2.26 12.77 0.10
N LEU A 13 -1.01 12.90 0.56
CA LEU A 13 0.04 11.92 0.30
C LEU A 13 -0.32 10.56 0.90
N GLY A 14 -0.78 10.53 2.16
CA GLY A 14 -1.20 9.29 2.82
C GLY A 14 -2.38 8.63 2.10
N SER A 15 -3.37 9.41 1.66
CA SER A 15 -4.50 8.93 0.86
C SER A 15 -4.05 8.43 -0.49
N GLY A 16 -3.10 9.11 -1.16
CA GLY A 16 -2.52 8.68 -2.42
C GLY A 16 -1.80 7.34 -2.30
N VAL A 17 -1.03 7.13 -1.23
CA VAL A 17 -0.35 5.86 -0.94
C VAL A 17 -1.38 4.75 -0.69
N GLY A 18 -2.45 5.04 0.07
CA GLY A 18 -3.55 4.10 0.29
C GLY A 18 -4.28 3.73 -1.00
N ASN A 19 -4.49 4.69 -1.90
CA ASN A 19 -5.08 4.46 -3.22
C ASN A 19 -4.19 3.60 -4.10
N GLN A 20 -2.86 3.75 -4.02
CA GLN A 20 -1.92 2.88 -4.71
C GLN A 20 -2.02 1.43 -4.23
N ALA A 21 -2.22 1.20 -2.94
CA ALA A 21 -2.44 -0.14 -2.41
C ALA A 21 -3.70 -0.77 -3.01
N ALA A 22 -4.79 -0.03 -3.17
CA ALA A 22 -6.02 -0.51 -3.80
C ALA A 22 -5.80 -0.85 -5.28
N ILE A 23 -5.05 -0.02 -6.02
CA ILE A 23 -4.69 -0.27 -7.42
C ILE A 23 -3.83 -1.52 -7.54
N LEU A 24 -2.86 -1.70 -6.64
CA LEU A 24 -2.02 -2.89 -6.59
C LEU A 24 -2.84 -4.16 -6.30
N MET A 25 -3.88 -4.06 -5.48
CA MET A 25 -4.79 -5.18 -5.23
C MET A 25 -5.55 -5.57 -6.50
N GLU A 26 -6.00 -4.60 -7.30
CA GLU A 26 -6.62 -4.87 -8.60
C GLU A 26 -5.64 -5.55 -9.54
N HIS A 27 -4.40 -5.10 -9.59
CA HIS A 27 -3.36 -5.75 -10.40
C HIS A 27 -3.05 -7.16 -9.91
N HIS A 28 -3.02 -7.39 -8.60
CA HIS A 28 -2.84 -8.71 -8.01
C HIS A 28 -3.93 -9.67 -8.49
N ASP A 29 -5.20 -9.25 -8.42
CA ASP A 29 -6.33 -10.07 -8.84
C ASP A 29 -6.30 -10.34 -10.35
N ASP A 30 -5.92 -9.36 -11.15
CA ASP A 30 -5.78 -9.51 -12.60
C ASP A 30 -4.65 -10.47 -12.96
N ILE A 31 -3.50 -10.35 -12.30
CA ILE A 31 -2.36 -11.27 -12.49
C ILE A 31 -2.76 -12.69 -12.11
N LYS A 32 -3.45 -12.86 -10.99
CA LYS A 32 -3.94 -14.17 -10.57
C LYS A 32 -4.84 -14.80 -11.63
N HIS A 33 -5.80 -14.02 -12.14
CA HIS A 33 -6.72 -14.50 -13.15
C HIS A 33 -6.01 -14.89 -14.44
N ARG A 34 -5.08 -14.06 -14.92
CA ARG A 34 -4.31 -14.33 -16.14
C ARG A 34 -3.38 -15.53 -15.99
N THR A 35 -2.70 -15.66 -14.85
CA THR A 35 -1.81 -16.78 -14.59
C THR A 35 -2.57 -18.09 -14.39
N ASP A 36 -3.77 -18.05 -13.80
CA ASP A 36 -4.66 -19.22 -13.72
C ASP A 36 -5.04 -19.71 -15.12
N GLN A 37 -5.32 -18.81 -16.05
CA GLN A 37 -5.62 -19.16 -17.44
C GLN A 37 -4.41 -19.82 -18.11
N ILE A 38 -3.20 -19.28 -17.90
CA ILE A 38 -1.96 -19.84 -18.46
C ILE A 38 -1.70 -21.22 -17.86
N ALA A 39 -1.93 -21.42 -16.58
CA ALA A 39 -1.74 -22.69 -15.89
C ALA A 39 -2.52 -23.83 -16.57
N GLY A 40 -3.67 -23.53 -17.16
CA GLY A 40 -4.46 -24.50 -17.89
C GLY A 40 -3.78 -25.09 -19.12
N PHE A 41 -2.74 -24.44 -19.67
CA PHE A 41 -1.97 -24.95 -20.79
C PHE A 41 -0.86 -25.92 -20.39
N PHE A 42 -0.51 -25.98 -19.12
CA PHE A 42 0.52 -26.87 -18.61
C PHE A 42 -0.09 -28.16 -18.08
N GLN A 43 0.66 -29.26 -18.16
CA GLN A 43 0.24 -30.56 -17.67
C GLN A 43 1.33 -31.16 -16.77
N GLY A 44 0.91 -32.00 -15.81
CA GLY A 44 1.82 -32.75 -14.96
C GLY A 44 2.67 -31.89 -14.07
N GLN A 45 3.98 -32.16 -14.02
CA GLN A 45 4.91 -31.47 -13.15
C GLN A 45 5.08 -30.01 -13.52
N ALA A 46 4.99 -29.67 -14.79
CA ALA A 46 5.08 -28.28 -15.25
C ALA A 46 3.92 -27.45 -14.72
N HIS A 47 2.72 -28.01 -14.66
CA HIS A 47 1.55 -27.35 -14.06
C HIS A 47 1.78 -27.07 -12.57
N ASN A 48 2.27 -28.06 -11.82
CA ASN A 48 2.53 -27.91 -10.39
C ASN A 48 3.63 -26.89 -10.12
N ALA A 49 4.72 -26.90 -10.87
CA ALA A 49 5.79 -25.93 -10.73
C ALA A 49 5.33 -24.52 -11.03
N PHE A 50 4.53 -24.33 -12.06
CA PHE A 50 3.94 -23.04 -12.40
C PHE A 50 3.01 -22.54 -11.29
N TYR A 51 2.18 -23.42 -10.76
CA TYR A 51 1.23 -23.08 -9.69
C TYR A 51 1.96 -22.67 -8.40
N GLU A 52 3.00 -23.39 -8.01
CA GLU A 52 3.82 -23.04 -6.85
C GLU A 52 4.52 -21.69 -7.04
N ALA A 53 5.07 -21.44 -8.22
CA ALA A 53 5.67 -20.15 -8.54
C ALA A 53 4.65 -19.00 -8.47
N GLN A 54 3.44 -19.23 -8.98
CA GLN A 54 2.34 -18.29 -8.91
C GLN A 54 2.00 -17.95 -7.45
N ILE A 55 1.85 -18.96 -6.59
CA ILE A 55 1.52 -18.76 -5.18
C ILE A 55 2.58 -17.91 -4.50
N GLN A 56 3.86 -18.21 -4.71
CA GLN A 56 4.95 -17.47 -4.10
C GLN A 56 5.00 -16.01 -4.60
N MET A 57 4.82 -15.81 -5.89
CA MET A 57 4.78 -14.48 -6.48
C MET A 57 3.62 -13.65 -5.92
N LEU A 58 2.42 -14.22 -5.84
CA LEU A 58 1.24 -13.53 -5.33
C LEU A 58 1.37 -13.23 -3.84
N LYS A 59 1.97 -14.13 -3.05
CA LYS A 59 2.25 -13.85 -1.62
C LYS A 59 3.21 -12.69 -1.44
N GLY A 60 4.27 -12.64 -2.25
CA GLY A 60 5.21 -11.52 -2.22
C GLY A 60 4.53 -10.21 -2.60
N PHE A 61 3.65 -10.25 -3.58
CA PHE A 61 2.88 -9.09 -4.02
C PHE A 61 1.89 -8.62 -2.94
N GLU A 62 1.22 -9.56 -2.26
CA GLU A 62 0.33 -9.26 -1.13
C GLU A 62 1.10 -8.58 0.01
N GLY A 63 2.31 -9.07 0.33
CA GLY A 63 3.17 -8.45 1.32
C GLY A 63 3.56 -7.02 0.95
N LEU A 64 3.84 -6.78 -0.33
CA LEU A 64 4.11 -5.44 -0.83
C LEU A 64 2.89 -4.52 -0.70
N ILE A 65 1.71 -5.00 -1.05
CA ILE A 65 0.45 -4.26 -0.92
C ILE A 65 0.21 -3.87 0.54
N GLU A 66 0.40 -4.81 1.47
CA GLU A 66 0.26 -4.57 2.90
C GLU A 66 1.25 -3.50 3.38
N THR A 67 2.50 -3.58 2.94
CA THR A 67 3.52 -2.58 3.28
C THR A 67 3.13 -1.20 2.78
N VAL A 68 2.66 -1.08 1.55
CA VAL A 68 2.20 0.19 0.97
C VAL A 68 1.01 0.74 1.75
N ALA A 69 0.04 -0.11 2.10
CA ALA A 69 -1.12 0.30 2.89
C ALA A 69 -0.71 0.80 4.28
N GLN A 70 0.22 0.11 4.95
CA GLN A 70 0.75 0.53 6.25
C GLN A 70 1.48 1.86 6.16
N HIS A 71 2.22 2.11 5.09
CA HIS A 71 2.86 3.41 4.86
C HIS A 71 1.85 4.54 4.76
N GLY A 72 0.73 4.34 4.06
CA GLY A 72 -0.35 5.32 4.00
C GLY A 72 -0.92 5.64 5.38
N GLN A 73 -1.17 4.62 6.19
CA GLN A 73 -1.65 4.78 7.56
C GLN A 73 -0.62 5.48 8.45
N THR A 74 0.66 5.15 8.31
CA THR A 74 1.74 5.79 9.06
C THR A 74 1.83 7.27 8.73
N ILE A 75 1.71 7.65 7.45
CA ILE A 75 1.71 9.05 7.03
C ILE A 75 0.56 9.81 7.68
N HIS A 76 -0.64 9.25 7.71
CA HIS A 76 -1.79 9.86 8.38
C HIS A 76 -1.57 9.99 9.89
N SER A 77 -1.04 8.96 10.54
CA SER A 77 -0.77 8.98 11.98
C SER A 77 0.26 10.04 12.35
N VAL A 78 1.34 10.14 11.60
CA VAL A 78 2.37 11.16 11.82
C VAL A 78 1.79 12.55 11.63
N ASN A 79 0.99 12.77 10.58
CA ASN A 79 0.35 14.05 10.33
C ASN A 79 -0.62 14.42 11.44
N ALA A 80 -1.43 13.49 11.94
CA ALA A 80 -2.34 13.72 13.04
C ALA A 80 -1.60 14.10 14.32
N SER A 81 -0.49 13.43 14.64
CA SER A 81 0.35 13.76 15.79
C SER A 81 0.98 15.14 15.67
N ALA A 82 1.48 15.50 14.49
CA ALA A 82 2.04 16.82 14.23
C ALA A 82 0.97 17.91 14.36
N HIS A 83 -0.25 17.67 13.86
CA HIS A 83 -1.36 18.59 13.96
C HIS A 83 -1.76 18.82 15.43
N ALA A 84 -1.86 17.77 16.23
CA ALA A 84 -2.16 17.87 17.65
C ALA A 84 -1.07 18.65 18.41
N THR A 85 0.19 18.42 18.08
CA THR A 85 1.32 19.14 18.68
C THR A 85 1.26 20.62 18.33
N ASP A 86 0.99 20.98 17.09
CA ASP A 86 0.86 22.36 16.64
C ASP A 86 -0.28 23.07 17.39
N ALA A 87 -1.43 22.41 17.53
CA ALA A 87 -2.57 22.97 18.26
C ALA A 87 -2.25 23.19 19.75
N SER A 88 -1.58 22.22 20.38
CA SER A 88 -1.14 22.33 21.78
C SER A 88 -0.15 23.47 21.97
N SER A 89 0.81 23.62 21.06
CA SER A 89 1.78 24.72 21.12
C SER A 89 1.12 26.09 20.99
N THR A 90 0.12 26.20 20.10
CA THR A 90 -0.65 27.45 19.94
C THR A 90 -1.38 27.80 21.23
N ASN A 91 -2.04 26.84 21.86
CA ASN A 91 -2.77 27.07 23.11
C ASN A 91 -1.82 27.45 24.27
N PHE A 92 -0.61 26.88 24.25
CA PHE A 92 0.36 27.17 25.30
C PHE A 92 0.85 28.62 25.27
N PHE A 93 0.95 29.22 24.10
CA PHE A 93 1.45 30.59 23.92
C PHE A 93 0.35 31.66 23.90
N LEU A 94 -0.89 31.26 23.97
CA LEU A 94 -2.00 32.20 24.10
C LEU A 94 -2.25 32.48 25.57
#